data_cb77c7b5487fa1bd191b5fd387c64b98
#
_entry.id   cb77c7b5487fa1bd191b5fd387c64b98
#
_cell.length_a   1.000
_cell.length_b   1.000
_cell.length_c   1.000
_cell.angle_alpha   90.00
_cell.angle_beta   90.00
_cell.angle_gamma   90.00
#
_symmetry.space_group_name_H-M   'P 1'
#
loop_
_entity.id
_entity.type
_entity.pdbx_description
1 polymer ?
#
loop_
_entity_poly.entity_id
_entity_poly.type
_entity_poly.pdbx_seq_one_letter_code
_entity_poly.pdbx_strand_id
1 'polypeptide(L)'
;MSDEAFNIILTKLVEKTPVKYGTGQNNLWFDQNHVYHALLTKNETRLKEMVDDYLNYCLSTQLDDKTAEAVQIDNSFYMHGKQFYSNGYGMSMFRDMSFWIYILRETQFSIGQEVVTRMGNYMLNGTSWTIRGDIIELYLGYRPYKFDVGYQNYAEEYIEPLKRMITADPSRANEYQKVLNNIQNPTESNGKNGNYYMWRSGYGAHMKDGYGVNIKMDSKSVIGGEWRGSWSGQPDGGNLLYWSSSASSTVTVDGDEYTSVYPTFDWAHTPGTTTPNRIPPD
;
A
#
# COMPACT_ATOMS: atom_id res chain seq x y z
N MET A 1 8.98 -20.86 -28.72
CA MET A 1 8.45 -19.63 -29.32
C MET A 1 9.34 -19.30 -30.52
N SER A 2 8.78 -18.97 -31.66
CA SER A 2 9.58 -18.55 -32.81
C SER A 2 10.17 -17.17 -32.61
N ASP A 3 11.28 -16.83 -33.28
CA ASP A 3 11.90 -15.50 -33.21
C ASP A 3 10.95 -14.41 -33.70
N GLU A 4 10.10 -14.72 -34.67
CA GLU A 4 9.05 -13.83 -35.16
C GLU A 4 8.02 -13.50 -34.05
N ALA A 5 7.51 -14.51 -33.35
CA ALA A 5 6.57 -14.32 -32.25
C ALA A 5 7.21 -13.53 -31.11
N PHE A 6 8.48 -13.77 -30.81
CA PHE A 6 9.23 -13.02 -29.81
C PHE A 6 9.37 -11.54 -30.17
N ASN A 7 9.73 -11.24 -31.42
CA ASN A 7 9.87 -9.88 -31.91
C ASN A 7 8.54 -9.12 -31.93
N ILE A 8 7.44 -9.80 -32.28
CA ILE A 8 6.09 -9.21 -32.19
C ILE A 8 5.74 -8.83 -30.74
N ILE A 9 6.03 -9.71 -29.79
CA ILE A 9 5.77 -9.43 -28.37
C ILE A 9 6.59 -8.24 -27.90
N LEU A 10 7.88 -8.19 -28.19
CA LEU A 10 8.75 -7.07 -27.83
C LEU A 10 8.26 -5.74 -28.41
N THR A 11 7.89 -5.74 -29.69
CA THR A 11 7.36 -4.53 -30.33
C THR A 11 6.08 -4.06 -29.66
N LYS A 12 5.15 -4.99 -29.35
CA LYS A 12 3.87 -4.66 -28.72
C LYS A 12 4.00 -4.21 -27.28
N LEU A 13 4.96 -4.73 -26.52
CA LEU A 13 5.24 -4.29 -25.16
C LEU A 13 5.55 -2.79 -25.10
N VAL A 14 6.27 -2.27 -26.07
CA VAL A 14 6.70 -0.85 -26.07
C VAL A 14 5.71 0.05 -26.79
N GLU A 15 5.23 -0.36 -27.98
CA GLU A 15 4.28 0.45 -28.77
C GLU A 15 2.96 0.70 -28.06
N LYS A 16 2.50 -0.26 -27.24
CA LYS A 16 1.20 -0.21 -26.55
C LYS A 16 1.27 0.21 -25.12
N THR A 17 2.46 0.35 -24.57
CA THR A 17 2.67 0.74 -23.18
C THR A 17 3.35 2.12 -23.15
N PRO A 18 2.60 3.21 -22.95
CA PRO A 18 3.20 4.53 -22.83
C PRO A 18 4.05 4.64 -21.56
N VAL A 19 5.16 5.37 -21.65
CA VAL A 19 6.01 5.71 -20.50
C VAL A 19 5.32 6.79 -19.68
N LYS A 20 5.43 6.71 -18.36
CA LYS A 20 4.85 7.68 -17.41
C LYS A 20 3.34 7.89 -17.63
N TYR A 21 2.65 6.79 -17.83
CA TYR A 21 1.21 6.79 -17.99
C TYR A 21 0.50 6.52 -16.66
N GLY A 22 -0.33 7.46 -16.25
CA GLY A 22 -1.03 7.37 -14.98
C GLY A 22 -0.23 7.99 -13.82
N THR A 23 -0.53 7.56 -12.63
CA THR A 23 0.03 8.09 -11.39
C THR A 23 0.33 6.95 -10.41
N GLY A 24 1.17 7.20 -9.41
CA GLY A 24 1.46 6.27 -8.34
C GLY A 24 1.83 4.86 -8.84
N GLN A 25 1.23 3.85 -8.27
CA GLN A 25 1.49 2.45 -8.62
C GLN A 25 1.13 2.09 -10.06
N ASN A 26 0.11 2.71 -10.65
CA ASN A 26 -0.25 2.45 -12.05
C ASN A 26 0.90 2.80 -12.99
N ASN A 27 1.56 3.92 -12.74
CA ASN A 27 2.71 4.33 -13.53
C ASN A 27 3.86 3.33 -13.42
N LEU A 28 4.16 2.85 -12.21
CA LEU A 28 5.18 1.82 -12.00
C LEU A 28 4.87 0.54 -12.80
N TRP A 29 3.62 0.10 -12.84
CA TRP A 29 3.22 -1.07 -13.62
C TRP A 29 3.43 -0.89 -15.12
N PHE A 30 3.18 0.30 -15.67
CA PHE A 30 3.47 0.58 -17.07
C PHE A 30 4.98 0.59 -17.35
N ASP A 31 5.76 1.25 -16.50
CA ASP A 31 7.20 1.37 -16.71
C ASP A 31 7.94 0.04 -16.54
N GLN A 32 7.45 -0.89 -15.75
CA GLN A 32 8.01 -2.24 -15.67
C GLN A 32 8.04 -2.94 -17.03
N ASN A 33 7.09 -2.71 -17.92
CA ASN A 33 7.11 -3.28 -19.26
C ASN A 33 8.31 -2.76 -20.08
N HIS A 34 8.70 -1.50 -19.88
CA HIS A 34 9.89 -0.95 -20.52
C HIS A 34 11.18 -1.46 -19.90
N VAL A 35 11.20 -1.76 -18.60
CA VAL A 35 12.32 -2.44 -17.95
C VAL A 35 12.49 -3.86 -18.54
N TYR A 36 11.42 -4.63 -18.65
CA TYR A 36 11.48 -5.97 -19.26
C TYR A 36 11.93 -5.90 -20.72
N HIS A 37 11.43 -4.94 -21.49
CA HIS A 37 11.88 -4.71 -22.86
C HIS A 37 13.37 -4.42 -22.92
N ALA A 38 13.88 -3.51 -22.08
CA ALA A 38 15.29 -3.14 -22.03
C ALA A 38 16.18 -4.35 -21.69
N LEU A 39 15.76 -5.18 -20.73
CA LEU A 39 16.46 -6.41 -20.37
C LEU A 39 16.49 -7.42 -21.53
N LEU A 40 15.34 -7.67 -22.18
CA LEU A 40 15.22 -8.63 -23.29
C LEU A 40 15.98 -8.19 -24.53
N THR A 41 16.06 -6.90 -24.78
CA THR A 41 16.81 -6.31 -25.91
C THR A 41 18.26 -5.97 -25.55
N LYS A 42 18.70 -6.22 -24.31
CA LYS A 42 20.03 -5.85 -23.78
C LYS A 42 20.36 -4.36 -23.98
N ASN A 43 19.34 -3.50 -23.85
CA ASN A 43 19.49 -2.06 -23.98
C ASN A 43 19.82 -1.44 -22.63
N GLU A 44 21.09 -1.33 -22.30
CA GLU A 44 21.60 -0.82 -21.02
C GLU A 44 21.21 0.65 -20.78
N THR A 45 21.26 1.48 -21.82
CA THR A 45 20.86 2.89 -21.70
C THR A 45 19.40 3.00 -21.29
N ARG A 46 18.52 2.26 -21.95
CA ARG A 46 17.10 2.26 -21.62
C ARG A 46 16.83 1.70 -20.24
N LEU A 47 17.54 0.65 -19.85
CA LEU A 47 17.41 0.08 -18.50
C LEU A 47 17.78 1.11 -17.44
N LYS A 48 18.88 1.83 -17.64
CA LYS A 48 19.32 2.89 -16.72
C LYS A 48 18.30 4.01 -16.59
N GLU A 49 17.77 4.49 -17.71
CA GLU A 49 16.70 5.51 -17.72
C GLU A 49 15.48 5.07 -16.91
N MET A 50 15.03 3.82 -17.10
CA MET A 50 13.85 3.31 -16.39
C MET A 50 14.09 3.14 -14.90
N VAL A 51 15.28 2.69 -14.50
CA VAL A 51 15.64 2.54 -13.08
C VAL A 51 15.73 3.91 -12.39
N ASP A 52 16.29 4.91 -13.06
CA ASP A 52 16.39 6.27 -12.52
C ASP A 52 14.99 6.90 -12.32
N ASP A 53 14.02 6.55 -13.15
CA ASP A 53 12.64 7.01 -12.99
C ASP A 53 11.95 6.49 -11.72
N TYR A 54 12.36 5.33 -11.18
CA TYR A 54 11.77 4.79 -9.95
C TYR A 54 11.89 5.72 -8.74
N LEU A 55 12.88 6.58 -8.73
CA LEU A 55 13.04 7.59 -7.70
C LEU A 55 11.79 8.50 -7.60
N ASN A 56 11.22 8.87 -8.73
CA ASN A 56 10.06 9.76 -8.79
C ASN A 56 8.77 9.12 -8.26
N TYR A 57 8.68 7.80 -8.26
CA TYR A 57 7.49 7.11 -7.74
C TYR A 57 7.53 6.87 -6.24
N CYS A 58 8.73 6.71 -5.71
CA CYS A 58 8.92 6.34 -4.31
C CYS A 58 9.00 7.55 -3.39
N LEU A 59 9.55 8.64 -3.89
CA LEU A 59 9.68 9.86 -3.11
C LEU A 59 8.35 10.61 -3.18
N SER A 60 7.84 10.95 -2.01
CA SER A 60 6.81 11.96 -1.98
C SER A 60 7.43 13.20 -2.55
N THR A 61 6.78 13.73 -3.45
CA THR A 61 7.02 15.06 -3.91
C THR A 61 7.00 16.03 -2.73
N GLN A 62 7.40 17.20 -2.95
CA GLN A 62 7.60 18.24 -1.96
C GLN A 62 6.44 18.34 -0.96
N LEU A 63 6.72 18.82 0.23
CA LEU A 63 5.73 19.00 1.31
C LEU A 63 4.45 19.72 0.87
N ASP A 64 4.55 20.56 -0.15
CA ASP A 64 3.44 21.34 -0.71
C ASP A 64 2.57 20.54 -1.66
N ASP A 65 3.08 19.48 -2.29
CA ASP A 65 2.28 18.63 -3.16
C ASP A 65 1.48 17.61 -2.35
N LYS A 66 0.36 18.08 -1.82
CA LYS A 66 -0.56 17.27 -1.00
C LYS A 66 -1.41 16.30 -1.82
N THR A 67 -1.24 16.27 -3.14
CA THR A 67 -2.06 15.47 -4.04
C THR A 67 -1.29 14.41 -4.79
N ALA A 68 0.03 14.37 -4.65
CA ALA A 68 0.86 13.36 -5.31
C ALA A 68 0.48 11.95 -4.87
N GLU A 69 0.10 11.14 -5.82
CA GLU A 69 -0.17 9.72 -5.61
C GLU A 69 1.14 8.96 -5.50
N ALA A 70 1.62 8.75 -4.30
CA ALA A 70 2.88 8.09 -3.97
C ALA A 70 2.99 7.86 -2.45
N VAL A 71 4.15 7.36 -2.02
CA VAL A 71 4.56 7.35 -0.61
C VAL A 71 4.68 8.79 -0.14
N GLN A 72 3.96 9.14 0.91
CA GLN A 72 3.92 10.46 1.49
C GLN A 72 5.06 10.68 2.47
N ILE A 73 5.33 11.94 2.82
CA ILE A 73 6.42 12.29 3.75
C ILE A 73 6.22 11.74 5.17
N ASP A 74 4.97 11.48 5.55
CA ASP A 74 4.59 10.85 6.81
C ASP A 74 4.53 9.32 6.73
N ASN A 75 5.11 8.74 5.68
CA ASN A 75 5.13 7.31 5.38
C ASN A 75 3.75 6.65 5.15
N SER A 76 2.70 7.44 4.91
CA SER A 76 1.46 6.93 4.33
C SER A 76 1.58 6.80 2.81
N PHE A 77 0.56 6.25 2.15
CA PHE A 77 0.52 6.13 0.71
C PHE A 77 -0.79 6.69 0.16
N TYR A 78 -0.69 7.54 -0.85
CA TYR A 78 -1.85 8.08 -1.57
C TYR A 78 -2.06 7.38 -2.90
N MET A 79 -3.32 7.09 -3.20
CA MET A 79 -3.80 6.68 -4.50
C MET A 79 -5.25 7.13 -4.70
N HIS A 80 -5.65 7.39 -5.93
CA HIS A 80 -6.94 7.98 -6.29
C HIS A 80 -7.19 9.32 -5.60
N GLY A 81 -6.20 10.18 -5.70
CA GLY A 81 -6.17 11.47 -5.03
C GLY A 81 -5.58 11.37 -3.61
N LYS A 82 -6.15 12.11 -2.68
CA LYS A 82 -5.68 12.17 -1.29
C LYS A 82 -6.24 11.06 -0.41
N GLN A 83 -6.45 9.90 -0.98
CA GLN A 83 -6.94 8.75 -0.26
C GLN A 83 -5.78 7.97 0.37
N PHE A 84 -5.90 7.63 1.64
CA PHE A 84 -4.96 6.75 2.31
C PHE A 84 -5.13 5.33 1.78
N TYR A 85 -4.17 4.86 1.00
CA TYR A 85 -4.24 3.59 0.28
C TYR A 85 -3.03 2.70 0.52
N SER A 86 -2.49 2.70 1.74
CA SER A 86 -1.32 1.86 2.10
C SER A 86 -1.62 0.37 1.94
N ASN A 87 -2.84 -0.05 2.23
CA ASN A 87 -3.30 -1.39 1.87
C ASN A 87 -3.80 -1.38 0.41
N GLY A 88 -3.39 -2.32 -0.40
CA GLY A 88 -3.71 -2.38 -1.84
C GLY A 88 -2.61 -1.76 -2.71
N TYR A 89 -2.77 -0.53 -3.20
CA TYR A 89 -1.77 0.09 -4.10
C TYR A 89 -0.43 0.34 -3.42
N GLY A 90 -0.43 0.77 -2.16
CA GLY A 90 0.82 0.96 -1.42
C GLY A 90 1.54 -0.36 -1.13
N MET A 91 0.79 -1.42 -0.88
CA MET A 91 1.33 -2.78 -0.75
C MET A 91 1.92 -3.25 -2.08
N SER A 92 1.23 -3.03 -3.19
CA SER A 92 1.74 -3.36 -4.53
C SER A 92 3.02 -2.57 -4.85
N MET A 93 3.08 -1.28 -4.47
CA MET A 93 4.27 -0.45 -4.61
C MET A 93 5.46 -1.05 -3.84
N PHE A 94 5.26 -1.41 -2.59
CA PHE A 94 6.32 -2.00 -1.77
C PHE A 94 6.79 -3.35 -2.31
N ARG A 95 5.85 -4.20 -2.74
CA ARG A 95 6.14 -5.50 -3.36
C ARG A 95 7.00 -5.36 -4.61
N ASP A 96 6.60 -4.48 -5.52
CA ASP A 96 7.25 -4.32 -6.80
C ASP A 96 8.59 -3.59 -6.66
N MET A 97 8.67 -2.57 -5.82
CA MET A 97 9.92 -1.86 -5.54
C MET A 97 10.92 -2.74 -4.80
N SER A 98 10.50 -3.52 -3.82
CA SER A 98 11.39 -4.45 -3.12
C SER A 98 11.97 -5.52 -4.06
N PHE A 99 11.21 -5.94 -5.07
CA PHE A 99 11.70 -6.84 -6.11
C PHE A 99 12.84 -6.20 -6.91
N TRP A 100 12.64 -4.98 -7.44
CA TRP A 100 13.66 -4.31 -8.23
C TRP A 100 14.88 -3.90 -7.39
N ILE A 101 14.69 -3.42 -6.17
CA ILE A 101 15.77 -3.13 -5.23
C ILE A 101 16.62 -4.40 -5.00
N TYR A 102 15.98 -5.54 -4.77
CA TYR A 102 16.67 -6.80 -4.51
C TYR A 102 17.40 -7.32 -5.73
N ILE A 103 16.76 -7.36 -6.91
CA ILE A 103 17.33 -8.00 -8.10
C ILE A 103 18.50 -7.18 -8.69
N LEU A 104 18.46 -5.85 -8.57
CA LEU A 104 19.47 -4.96 -9.14
C LEU A 104 20.60 -4.57 -8.16
N ARG A 105 20.53 -4.96 -6.88
CA ARG A 105 21.38 -4.45 -5.77
C ARG A 105 22.89 -4.58 -6.00
N GLU A 106 23.33 -5.61 -6.70
CA GLU A 106 24.76 -5.89 -6.92
C GLU A 106 25.17 -5.65 -8.40
N THR A 107 24.41 -4.82 -9.08
CA THR A 107 24.65 -4.51 -10.50
C THR A 107 24.96 -3.01 -10.67
N GLN A 108 25.45 -2.66 -11.85
CA GLN A 108 25.64 -1.26 -12.23
C GLN A 108 24.30 -0.48 -12.35
N PHE A 109 23.18 -1.17 -12.32
CA PHE A 109 21.83 -0.61 -12.35
C PHE A 109 21.16 -0.58 -10.97
N SER A 110 21.95 -0.69 -9.90
CA SER A 110 21.40 -0.67 -8.53
C SER A 110 20.60 0.60 -8.27
N ILE A 111 19.46 0.39 -7.63
CA ILE A 111 18.59 1.49 -7.20
C ILE A 111 19.28 2.28 -6.09
N GLY A 112 19.24 3.59 -6.17
CA GLY A 112 19.91 4.48 -5.24
C GLY A 112 19.47 4.29 -3.79
N GLN A 113 20.40 4.46 -2.85
CA GLN A 113 20.17 4.26 -1.41
C GLN A 113 19.04 5.14 -0.86
N GLU A 114 18.78 6.28 -1.48
CA GLU A 114 17.66 7.16 -1.09
C GLU A 114 16.30 6.45 -1.27
N VAL A 115 16.09 5.77 -2.41
CA VAL A 115 14.88 5.00 -2.67
C VAL A 115 14.77 3.80 -1.73
N VAL A 116 15.88 3.09 -1.50
CA VAL A 116 15.93 1.97 -0.54
C VAL A 116 15.52 2.45 0.86
N THR A 117 16.09 3.56 1.31
CA THR A 117 15.77 4.17 2.61
C THR A 117 14.29 4.58 2.66
N ARG A 118 13.78 5.17 1.59
CA ARG A 118 12.40 5.63 1.50
C ARG A 118 11.41 4.46 1.56
N MET A 119 11.67 3.38 0.85
CA MET A 119 10.87 2.15 0.91
C MET A 119 10.92 1.50 2.29
N GLY A 120 12.11 1.48 2.90
CA GLY A 120 12.27 1.00 4.27
C GLY A 120 11.47 1.83 5.28
N ASN A 121 11.51 3.15 5.17
CA ASN A 121 10.71 4.03 6.04
C ASN A 121 9.21 3.82 5.82
N TYR A 122 8.77 3.70 4.57
CA TYR A 122 7.38 3.40 4.26
C TYR A 122 6.90 2.13 4.97
N MET A 123 7.68 1.06 4.92
CA MET A 123 7.32 -0.20 5.58
C MET A 123 7.45 -0.11 7.10
N LEU A 124 8.60 0.29 7.61
CA LEU A 124 8.95 0.17 9.03
C LEU A 124 8.37 1.30 9.89
N ASN A 125 8.29 2.52 9.34
CA ASN A 125 7.76 3.67 10.05
C ASN A 125 6.32 4.04 9.63
N GLY A 126 5.80 3.42 8.58
CA GLY A 126 4.45 3.63 8.08
C GLY A 126 3.60 2.38 8.23
N THR A 127 3.63 1.53 7.22
CA THR A 127 2.71 0.39 7.05
C THR A 127 2.70 -0.56 8.26
N SER A 128 3.83 -0.82 8.90
CA SER A 128 3.88 -1.69 10.06
C SER A 128 3.04 -1.21 11.26
N TRP A 129 2.66 0.06 11.30
CA TRP A 129 1.72 0.61 12.29
C TRP A 129 0.25 0.35 11.96
N THR A 130 -0.02 -0.23 10.81
CA THR A 130 -1.36 -0.61 10.37
C THR A 130 -1.59 -2.13 10.45
N ILE A 131 -0.61 -2.87 10.95
CA ILE A 131 -0.64 -4.33 11.02
C ILE A 131 -0.66 -4.76 12.48
N ARG A 132 -1.61 -5.62 12.84
CA ARG A 132 -1.67 -6.31 14.12
C ARG A 132 -1.70 -7.82 13.87
N GLY A 133 -0.69 -8.54 14.36
CA GLY A 133 -0.51 -9.93 13.98
C GLY A 133 -0.31 -10.05 12.46
N ASP A 134 -1.12 -10.86 11.84
CA ASP A 134 -1.18 -11.04 10.38
C ASP A 134 -2.33 -10.24 9.72
N ILE A 135 -3.02 -9.40 10.49
CA ILE A 135 -4.17 -8.60 10.05
C ILE A 135 -3.75 -7.16 9.78
N ILE A 136 -4.22 -6.62 8.67
CA ILE A 136 -4.10 -5.20 8.34
C ILE A 136 -5.38 -4.48 8.79
N GLU A 137 -5.19 -3.24 9.27
CA GLU A 137 -6.29 -2.37 9.70
C GLU A 137 -7.39 -2.26 8.64
N LEU A 138 -8.62 -2.38 9.09
CA LEU A 138 -9.84 -2.47 8.30
C LEU A 138 -10.08 -1.28 7.36
N TYR A 139 -9.81 -0.07 7.81
CA TYR A 139 -10.25 1.17 7.17
C TYR A 139 -9.24 1.82 6.22
N LEU A 140 -8.30 1.05 5.66
CA LEU A 140 -7.19 1.59 4.87
C LEU A 140 -7.44 1.72 3.36
N GLY A 141 -8.67 1.95 2.94
CA GLY A 141 -8.96 2.30 1.56
C GLY A 141 -9.00 1.12 0.60
N TYR A 142 -9.51 0.00 1.04
CA TYR A 142 -9.50 -1.23 0.25
C TYR A 142 -10.80 -1.47 -0.51
N ARG A 143 -10.71 -1.79 -1.82
CA ARG A 143 -11.84 -2.05 -2.72
C ARG A 143 -12.59 -3.36 -2.51
N PRO A 144 -11.96 -4.49 -2.19
CA PRO A 144 -12.67 -5.75 -2.15
C PRO A 144 -13.24 -6.07 -0.78
N TYR A 145 -14.21 -5.30 -0.36
CA TYR A 145 -15.15 -5.81 0.62
C TYR A 145 -16.02 -6.87 -0.08
N LYS A 146 -15.68 -8.12 0.09
CA LYS A 146 -16.51 -9.22 -0.36
C LYS A 146 -17.33 -9.69 0.83
N PHE A 147 -18.62 -9.48 0.75
CA PHE A 147 -19.55 -9.88 1.79
C PHE A 147 -19.58 -11.38 2.06
N ASP A 148 -19.30 -12.17 1.05
CA ASP A 148 -19.39 -13.63 1.06
C ASP A 148 -18.15 -14.34 1.59
N VAL A 149 -16.99 -13.65 1.64
CA VAL A 149 -15.71 -14.26 2.06
C VAL A 149 -15.08 -13.58 3.27
N GLY A 150 -15.73 -12.55 3.82
CA GLY A 150 -15.18 -11.77 4.92
C GLY A 150 -13.98 -10.91 4.50
N TYR A 151 -13.33 -10.31 5.49
CA TYR A 151 -12.09 -9.57 5.28
C TYR A 151 -10.95 -10.56 5.07
N GLN A 152 -10.27 -10.47 3.93
CA GLN A 152 -9.09 -11.29 3.69
C GLN A 152 -7.88 -10.61 4.31
N ASN A 153 -7.11 -11.40 5.03
CA ASN A 153 -5.86 -10.96 5.61
C ASN A 153 -4.79 -10.81 4.53
N TYR A 154 -4.30 -9.59 4.32
CA TYR A 154 -3.31 -9.30 3.30
C TYR A 154 -1.90 -9.08 3.85
N ALA A 155 -1.66 -9.19 5.14
CA ALA A 155 -0.34 -9.02 5.70
C ALA A 155 0.65 -10.08 5.20
N GLU A 156 0.17 -11.25 4.83
CA GLU A 156 0.98 -12.29 4.20
C GLU A 156 1.64 -11.84 2.89
N GLU A 157 1.04 -10.92 2.15
CA GLU A 157 1.64 -10.39 0.93
C GLU A 157 2.91 -9.56 1.18
N TYR A 158 3.17 -9.15 2.42
CA TYR A 158 4.42 -8.49 2.81
C TYR A 158 5.58 -9.46 3.10
N ILE A 159 5.32 -10.77 3.25
CA ILE A 159 6.34 -11.77 3.63
C ILE A 159 7.51 -11.78 2.65
N GLU A 160 7.26 -11.97 1.38
CA GLU A 160 8.33 -12.00 0.37
C GLU A 160 9.00 -10.64 0.15
N PRO A 161 8.26 -9.52 0.08
CA PRO A 161 8.86 -8.19 0.09
C PRO A 161 9.80 -7.92 1.28
N LEU A 162 9.40 -8.30 2.49
CA LEU A 162 10.24 -8.15 3.69
C LEU A 162 11.53 -8.97 3.60
N LYS A 163 11.47 -10.24 3.16
CA LYS A 163 12.65 -11.08 2.94
C LYS A 163 13.64 -10.45 1.94
N ARG A 164 13.12 -9.84 0.88
CA ARG A 164 13.95 -9.11 -0.09
C ARG A 164 14.64 -7.91 0.55
N MET A 165 13.90 -7.12 1.35
CA MET A 165 14.46 -5.96 2.03
C MET A 165 15.46 -6.34 3.12
N ILE A 166 15.29 -7.45 3.84
CA ILE A 166 16.29 -7.98 4.78
C ILE A 166 17.65 -8.17 4.09
N THR A 167 17.64 -8.66 2.86
CA THR A 167 18.87 -8.87 2.09
C THR A 167 19.39 -7.58 1.45
N ALA A 168 18.50 -6.75 0.93
CA ALA A 168 18.86 -5.57 0.14
C ALA A 168 19.19 -4.33 0.97
N ASP A 169 18.70 -4.27 2.22
CA ASP A 169 19.00 -3.21 3.19
C ASP A 169 19.49 -3.83 4.52
N PRO A 170 20.70 -4.38 4.54
CA PRO A 170 21.22 -5.11 5.69
C PRO A 170 21.36 -4.25 6.94
N SER A 171 21.45 -2.93 6.78
CA SER A 171 21.53 -2.00 7.92
C SER A 171 20.28 -2.02 8.79
N ARG A 172 19.13 -2.37 8.22
CA ARG A 172 17.81 -2.43 8.87
C ARG A 172 17.22 -3.86 8.89
N ALA A 173 18.00 -4.87 8.56
CA ALA A 173 17.57 -6.26 8.46
C ALA A 173 16.82 -6.74 9.73
N ASN A 174 17.28 -6.38 10.91
CA ASN A 174 16.65 -6.76 12.17
C ASN A 174 15.26 -6.11 12.36
N GLU A 175 15.05 -4.91 11.82
CA GLU A 175 13.75 -4.23 11.90
C GLU A 175 12.73 -4.92 10.98
N TYR A 176 13.13 -5.24 9.74
CA TYR A 176 12.29 -6.01 8.81
C TYR A 176 11.97 -7.40 9.35
N GLN A 177 12.97 -8.08 9.97
CA GLN A 177 12.78 -9.40 10.54
C GLN A 177 11.76 -9.39 11.68
N LYS A 178 11.71 -8.34 12.51
CA LYS A 178 10.69 -8.21 13.55
C LYS A 178 9.27 -8.13 12.95
N VAL A 179 9.08 -7.33 11.88
CA VAL A 179 7.80 -7.24 11.20
C VAL A 179 7.42 -8.58 10.56
N LEU A 180 8.37 -9.23 9.90
CA LEU A 180 8.17 -10.54 9.29
C LEU A 180 7.78 -11.60 10.32
N ASN A 181 8.47 -11.67 11.44
CA ASN A 181 8.17 -12.62 12.49
C ASN A 181 6.77 -12.41 13.07
N ASN A 182 6.36 -11.16 13.23
CA ASN A 182 5.02 -10.85 13.72
C ASN A 182 3.92 -11.30 12.75
N ILE A 183 4.13 -11.14 11.43
CA ILE A 183 3.18 -11.61 10.43
C ILE A 183 3.11 -13.15 10.40
N GLN A 184 4.25 -13.81 10.45
CA GLN A 184 4.31 -15.28 10.35
C GLN A 184 3.91 -16.01 11.64
N ASN A 185 4.11 -15.37 12.78
CA ASN A 185 3.79 -15.91 14.08
C ASN A 185 3.08 -14.81 14.88
N PRO A 186 1.80 -14.56 14.60
CA PRO A 186 1.03 -13.55 15.29
C PRO A 186 1.09 -13.76 16.79
N THR A 187 1.61 -12.79 17.50
CA THR A 187 1.67 -12.78 18.94
C THR A 187 0.96 -11.52 19.43
N GLU A 188 0.76 -11.40 20.70
CA GLU A 188 0.06 -10.29 21.34
C GLU A 188 0.67 -8.90 21.02
N SER A 189 1.89 -8.85 20.48
CA SER A 189 2.58 -7.61 20.15
C SER A 189 3.25 -7.70 18.79
N ASN A 190 3.05 -6.68 17.95
CA ASN A 190 3.81 -6.50 16.71
C ASN A 190 5.20 -5.87 16.93
N GLY A 191 5.69 -5.87 18.16
CA GLY A 191 6.93 -5.20 18.54
C GLY A 191 6.85 -3.68 18.55
N LYS A 192 5.68 -3.10 18.27
CA LYS A 192 5.43 -1.66 18.34
C LYS A 192 4.92 -1.31 19.73
N ASN A 193 5.50 -0.26 20.31
CA ASN A 193 5.07 0.30 21.58
C ASN A 193 5.14 1.82 21.49
N GLY A 194 3.98 2.48 21.53
CA GLY A 194 3.89 3.92 21.42
C GLY A 194 2.81 4.38 20.49
N ASN A 195 3.01 5.56 19.92
CA ASN A 195 2.06 6.21 19.03
C ASN A 195 2.74 6.57 17.71
N TYR A 196 1.97 6.47 16.63
CA TYR A 196 2.37 7.01 15.32
C TYR A 196 1.20 7.73 14.68
N TYR A 197 1.47 8.87 14.04
CA TYR A 197 0.45 9.67 13.39
C TYR A 197 0.85 10.01 11.96
N MET A 198 0.11 9.48 11.02
CA MET A 198 0.20 9.81 9.59
C MET A 198 -0.68 11.04 9.32
N TRP A 199 -0.11 12.20 9.54
CA TRP A 199 -0.83 13.47 9.56
C TRP A 199 -1.38 13.90 8.20
N ARG A 200 -0.78 13.45 7.10
CA ARG A 200 -1.32 13.67 5.76
C ARG A 200 -2.57 12.84 5.50
N SER A 201 -2.62 11.66 6.06
CA SER A 201 -3.69 10.68 5.84
C SER A 201 -4.74 10.66 6.95
N GLY A 202 -4.58 11.48 7.99
CA GLY A 202 -5.53 11.50 9.10
C GLY A 202 -5.65 10.14 9.79
N TYR A 203 -4.52 9.45 9.97
CA TYR A 203 -4.50 8.14 10.60
C TYR A 203 -3.56 8.13 11.80
N GLY A 204 -4.08 7.69 12.95
CA GLY A 204 -3.32 7.50 14.18
C GLY A 204 -3.35 6.05 14.62
N ALA A 205 -2.21 5.56 15.08
CA ALA A 205 -2.08 4.27 15.71
C ALA A 205 -1.46 4.41 17.10
N HIS A 206 -2.03 3.75 18.08
CA HIS A 206 -1.46 3.53 19.40
C HIS A 206 -1.31 2.03 19.61
N MET A 207 -0.09 1.57 19.76
CA MET A 207 0.23 0.15 19.95
C MET A 207 0.85 -0.08 21.31
N LYS A 208 0.40 -1.11 21.96
CA LYS A 208 0.93 -1.65 23.23
C LYS A 208 0.98 -3.16 23.18
N ASP A 209 1.76 -3.74 24.09
CA ASP A 209 1.64 -5.16 24.37
C ASP A 209 0.20 -5.44 24.83
N GLY A 210 -0.44 -6.40 24.16
CA GLY A 210 -1.79 -6.81 24.47
C GLY A 210 -2.92 -6.04 23.76
N TYR A 211 -2.69 -4.86 23.17
CA TYR A 211 -3.74 -4.19 22.38
C TYR A 211 -3.20 -3.13 21.40
N GLY A 212 -4.01 -2.81 20.43
CA GLY A 212 -3.82 -1.67 19.51
C GLY A 212 -5.09 -0.82 19.44
N VAL A 213 -4.92 0.48 19.24
CA VAL A 213 -6.02 1.41 18.94
C VAL A 213 -5.65 2.16 17.67
N ASN A 214 -6.53 2.10 16.69
CA ASN A 214 -6.35 2.84 15.44
C ASN A 214 -7.50 3.84 15.28
N ILE A 215 -7.18 5.00 14.72
CA ILE A 215 -8.14 6.06 14.43
C ILE A 215 -7.92 6.52 13.01
N LYS A 216 -8.92 6.38 12.17
CA LYS A 216 -8.97 6.95 10.83
C LYS A 216 -9.88 8.18 10.86
N MET A 217 -9.37 9.28 10.40
CA MET A 217 -10.10 10.54 10.29
C MET A 217 -10.25 10.94 8.84
N ASP A 218 -11.35 11.58 8.50
CA ASP A 218 -11.53 12.25 7.22
C ASP A 218 -11.64 13.76 7.40
N SER A 219 -11.44 14.48 6.32
CA SER A 219 -11.53 15.95 6.32
C SER A 219 -11.59 16.45 4.88
N LYS A 220 -11.68 17.76 4.71
CA LYS A 220 -11.50 18.39 3.37
C LYS A 220 -10.12 18.09 2.73
N SER A 221 -9.14 17.69 3.53
CA SER A 221 -7.76 17.42 3.11
C SER A 221 -7.46 15.95 2.91
N VAL A 222 -8.32 15.04 3.40
CA VAL A 222 -8.16 13.59 3.32
C VAL A 222 -9.48 12.99 2.84
N ILE A 223 -9.45 12.32 1.70
CA ILE A 223 -10.62 11.62 1.18
C ILE A 223 -10.84 10.37 2.03
N GLY A 224 -12.05 10.17 2.51
CA GLY A 224 -12.39 9.04 3.36
C GLY A 224 -12.21 7.69 2.69
N GLY A 225 -12.67 7.51 1.46
CA GLY A 225 -12.52 6.28 0.68
C GLY A 225 -13.09 6.41 -0.73
N GLU A 226 -12.96 5.36 -1.50
CA GLU A 226 -13.56 5.33 -2.85
C GLU A 226 -15.07 5.14 -2.78
N TRP A 227 -15.78 6.17 -3.17
CA TRP A 227 -17.20 6.05 -3.48
C TRP A 227 -17.38 5.82 -4.98
N ARG A 228 -17.78 4.62 -5.37
CA ARG A 228 -18.26 4.34 -6.73
C ARG A 228 -19.27 3.22 -6.70
N GLY A 229 -20.52 3.58 -6.81
CA GLY A 229 -21.66 2.66 -6.88
C GLY A 229 -21.71 1.71 -8.08
N SER A 230 -20.76 1.79 -9.03
CA SER A 230 -20.84 0.99 -10.26
C SER A 230 -19.62 0.12 -10.57
N TRP A 231 -18.53 0.24 -9.81
CA TRP A 231 -17.28 -0.45 -10.19
C TRP A 231 -17.17 -1.90 -9.72
N SER A 232 -17.88 -2.27 -8.68
CA SER A 232 -17.79 -3.63 -8.13
C SER A 232 -18.81 -4.60 -8.73
N GLY A 233 -19.71 -4.13 -9.59
CA GLY A 233 -20.86 -4.93 -10.03
C GLY A 233 -21.81 -5.34 -8.89
N GLN A 234 -21.56 -4.80 -7.70
CA GLN A 234 -22.36 -4.98 -6.50
C GLN A 234 -23.09 -3.67 -6.22
N PRO A 235 -24.43 -3.66 -6.28
CA PRO A 235 -25.21 -2.43 -6.05
C PRO A 235 -24.93 -1.79 -4.69
N ASP A 236 -24.55 -2.58 -3.71
CA ASP A 236 -24.43 -2.15 -2.31
C ASP A 236 -22.97 -1.85 -1.86
N GLY A 237 -21.97 -2.29 -2.65
CA GLY A 237 -20.55 -2.12 -2.27
C GLY A 237 -20.08 -0.66 -2.27
N GLY A 238 -20.65 0.21 -3.08
CA GLY A 238 -20.33 1.63 -3.14
C GLY A 238 -20.72 2.40 -1.87
N ASN A 239 -21.85 2.08 -1.31
CA ASN A 239 -22.34 2.71 -0.09
C ASN A 239 -21.51 2.32 1.13
N LEU A 240 -21.06 1.08 1.21
CA LEU A 240 -20.21 0.62 2.30
C LEU A 240 -18.83 1.26 2.30
N LEU A 241 -18.22 1.44 1.14
CA LEU A 241 -16.94 2.14 1.01
C LEU A 241 -17.05 3.61 1.42
N TYR A 242 -18.16 4.26 1.12
CA TYR A 242 -18.44 5.61 1.59
C TYR A 242 -18.46 5.70 3.13
N TRP A 243 -19.13 4.75 3.79
CA TRP A 243 -19.26 4.74 5.25
C TRP A 243 -18.01 4.22 5.95
N SER A 244 -17.36 3.19 5.42
CA SER A 244 -16.18 2.57 6.02
C SER A 244 -14.98 3.51 6.11
N SER A 245 -15.01 4.57 5.35
CA SER A 245 -13.90 5.52 5.27
C SER A 245 -14.14 6.81 6.05
N SER A 246 -15.35 7.01 6.53
CA SER A 246 -15.67 8.17 7.38
C SER A 246 -15.23 7.90 8.81
N ALA A 247 -14.48 8.81 9.39
CA ALA A 247 -13.88 8.79 10.72
C ALA A 247 -14.29 7.58 11.58
N SER A 248 -13.35 6.72 11.89
CA SER A 248 -13.60 5.50 12.62
C SER A 248 -12.45 5.13 13.54
N SER A 249 -12.75 4.40 14.61
CA SER A 249 -11.73 3.84 15.47
C SER A 249 -11.91 2.33 15.60
N THR A 250 -10.79 1.62 15.71
CA THR A 250 -10.76 0.20 16.02
C THR A 250 -9.91 -0.05 17.26
N VAL A 251 -10.28 -1.05 18.02
CA VAL A 251 -9.50 -1.57 19.14
C VAL A 251 -9.27 -3.04 18.88
N THR A 252 -8.00 -3.44 18.80
CA THR A 252 -7.62 -4.80 18.49
C THR A 252 -6.73 -5.38 19.59
N VAL A 253 -6.92 -6.63 19.90
CA VAL A 253 -6.05 -7.44 20.79
C VAL A 253 -5.22 -8.37 19.93
N ASP A 254 -5.87 -9.26 19.19
CA ASP A 254 -5.21 -10.22 18.32
C ASP A 254 -5.11 -9.72 16.86
N GLY A 255 -6.03 -8.86 16.42
CA GLY A 255 -6.11 -8.28 15.07
C GLY A 255 -7.32 -8.80 14.27
N ASP A 256 -7.92 -9.90 14.65
CA ASP A 256 -9.00 -10.56 13.93
C ASP A 256 -10.41 -10.14 14.38
N GLU A 257 -10.53 -9.24 15.34
CA GLU A 257 -11.80 -8.81 15.94
C GLU A 257 -12.82 -8.29 14.95
N TYR A 258 -12.35 -7.79 13.80
CA TYR A 258 -13.21 -7.22 12.76
C TYR A 258 -13.27 -8.05 11.47
N THR A 259 -12.68 -9.24 11.44
CA THR A 259 -12.54 -10.03 10.19
C THR A 259 -13.84 -10.63 9.68
N SER A 260 -14.82 -10.84 10.53
CA SER A 260 -16.10 -11.49 10.18
C SER A 260 -17.33 -10.65 10.48
N VAL A 261 -17.15 -9.37 10.73
CA VAL A 261 -18.26 -8.50 11.18
C VAL A 261 -19.06 -7.89 10.02
N TYR A 262 -18.56 -7.93 8.79
CA TYR A 262 -19.16 -7.21 7.66
C TYR A 262 -20.64 -7.45 7.39
N PRO A 263 -21.15 -8.68 7.46
CA PRO A 263 -22.56 -8.93 7.18
C PRO A 263 -23.53 -8.29 8.19
N THR A 264 -23.03 -7.96 9.37
CA THR A 264 -23.85 -7.44 10.48
C THR A 264 -23.38 -6.08 10.97
N PHE A 265 -22.34 -5.52 10.36
CA PHE A 265 -21.76 -4.24 10.78
C PHE A 265 -22.68 -3.07 10.40
N ASP A 266 -22.94 -2.21 11.36
CA ASP A 266 -23.69 -0.98 11.11
C ASP A 266 -22.77 0.10 10.55
N TRP A 267 -22.69 0.14 9.23
CA TRP A 267 -21.83 1.05 8.49
C TRP A 267 -22.24 2.53 8.63
N ALA A 268 -23.47 2.81 9.02
CA ALA A 268 -23.95 4.17 9.28
C ALA A 268 -23.50 4.70 10.65
N HIS A 269 -23.12 3.81 11.57
CA HIS A 269 -22.73 4.15 12.93
C HIS A 269 -21.38 3.53 13.29
N THR A 270 -20.32 3.97 12.58
CA THR A 270 -18.96 3.48 12.82
C THR A 270 -18.45 3.86 14.20
N PRO A 271 -17.68 2.98 14.88
CA PRO A 271 -17.13 3.25 16.20
C PRO A 271 -16.30 4.52 16.26
N GLY A 272 -16.41 5.27 17.34
CA GLY A 272 -15.61 6.46 17.60
C GLY A 272 -16.12 7.74 16.95
N THR A 273 -17.32 7.72 16.37
CA THR A 273 -17.96 8.91 15.79
C THR A 273 -19.23 9.27 16.52
N THR A 274 -19.48 10.58 16.63
CA THR A 274 -20.79 11.13 17.00
C THR A 274 -21.31 11.91 15.81
N THR A 275 -22.20 11.32 15.05
CA THR A 275 -22.79 11.97 13.87
C THR A 275 -24.32 11.92 13.93
N PRO A 276 -25.02 12.89 13.32
CA PRO A 276 -26.44 12.73 13.07
C PRO A 276 -26.66 11.47 12.25
N ASN A 277 -27.70 10.71 12.55
CA ASN A 277 -28.11 9.58 11.73
C ASN A 277 -28.42 10.08 10.32
N ARG A 278 -27.55 9.77 9.36
CA ARG A 278 -27.67 10.19 7.96
C ARG A 278 -27.97 8.96 7.12
N ILE A 279 -29.04 9.05 6.38
CA ILE A 279 -29.34 8.10 5.31
C ILE A 279 -28.30 8.34 4.19
N PRO A 280 -27.67 7.30 3.61
CA PRO A 280 -26.77 7.47 2.48
C PRO A 280 -27.46 8.26 1.36
N PRO A 281 -26.78 9.11 0.65
CA PRO A 281 -27.32 9.65 -0.60
C PRO A 281 -27.57 8.47 -1.56
N ASP A 282 -28.74 8.44 -2.16
CA ASP A 282 -29.16 7.47 -3.18
C ASP A 282 -28.19 7.45 -4.39
#